data_7e9769e5ade2aaf4789da5360127897d
#
_entry.id   7e9769e5ade2aaf4789da5360127897d
#
_cell.length_a   1.000
_cell.length_b   1.000
_cell.length_c   1.000
_cell.angle_alpha   90.00
_cell.angle_beta   90.00
_cell.angle_gamma   90.00
#
_symmetry.space_group_name_H-M   'P 1'
#
loop_
_entity.id
_entity.type
_entity.pdbx_description
1 polymer ?
#
loop_
_entity_poly.entity_id
_entity_poly.type
_entity_poly.pdbx_seq_one_letter_code
_entity_poly.pdbx_strand_id
1 'polypeptide(L)'
;MDNNWISLLQNQNQLSKVIETNQYTEQFGLTLSQQEAQLILDNKKSELKVQRRVEFGEGITTKIIHEFCDSEYIDQNNYVSTIIRLQEIFYLYKNEMNDEITDDELLHLMREQYDKLCFGDLKYLETTCLENFAQAIRAGYDGYKGTDGYGEYQKFDIQERWSYELYFETLKDIFWR
;
A
#
# COMPACT_ATOMS: atom_id res chain seq x y z
N MET A 1 -7.50 -20.11 -29.00
CA MET A 1 -6.35 -19.35 -29.55
C MET A 1 -6.32 -17.89 -29.14
N ASP A 2 -7.42 -17.32 -28.72
CA ASP A 2 -7.49 -15.85 -28.59
C ASP A 2 -7.16 -15.27 -27.21
N ASN A 3 -7.06 -16.09 -26.18
CA ASN A 3 -6.76 -15.61 -24.83
C ASN A 3 -5.31 -15.11 -24.64
N ASN A 4 -4.39 -15.54 -25.48
CA ASN A 4 -2.99 -15.16 -25.37
C ASN A 4 -2.73 -13.73 -25.87
N TRP A 5 -3.48 -13.28 -26.88
CA TRP A 5 -3.38 -11.93 -27.42
C TRP A 5 -3.87 -10.86 -26.44
N ILE A 6 -4.99 -11.13 -25.78
CA ILE A 6 -5.58 -10.20 -24.81
C ILE A 6 -4.63 -10.03 -23.61
N SER A 7 -4.05 -11.12 -23.12
CA SER A 7 -3.10 -11.05 -22.01
C SER A 7 -1.81 -10.32 -22.36
N LEU A 8 -1.33 -10.48 -23.59
CA LEU A 8 -0.15 -9.75 -24.08
C LEU A 8 -0.41 -8.24 -24.20
N LEU A 9 -1.56 -7.86 -24.74
CA LEU A 9 -1.97 -6.45 -24.85
C LEU A 9 -2.15 -5.81 -23.48
N GLN A 10 -2.76 -6.52 -22.54
CA GLN A 10 -2.91 -6.06 -21.16
C GLN A 10 -1.56 -5.86 -20.48
N ASN A 11 -0.63 -6.79 -20.66
CA ASN A 11 0.73 -6.67 -20.13
C ASN A 11 1.47 -5.47 -20.70
N GLN A 12 1.40 -5.27 -22.02
CA GLN A 12 2.03 -4.12 -22.68
C GLN A 12 1.43 -2.80 -22.20
N ASN A 13 0.12 -2.75 -22.01
CA ASN A 13 -0.56 -1.57 -21.51
C ASN A 13 -0.16 -1.24 -20.06
N GLN A 14 -0.10 -2.26 -19.19
CA GLN A 14 0.36 -2.08 -17.81
C GLN A 14 1.82 -1.64 -17.75
N LEU A 15 2.68 -2.25 -18.56
CA LEU A 15 4.10 -1.88 -18.65
C LEU A 15 4.26 -0.41 -19.10
N SER A 16 3.52 0.01 -20.12
CA SER A 16 3.52 1.39 -20.60
C SER A 16 3.13 2.37 -19.49
N LYS A 17 2.07 2.07 -18.76
CA LYS A 17 1.60 2.92 -17.65
C LYS A 17 2.61 3.03 -16.51
N VAL A 18 3.30 1.94 -16.18
CA VAL A 18 4.36 1.98 -15.17
C VAL A 18 5.54 2.83 -15.65
N ILE A 19 5.95 2.69 -16.89
CA ILE A 19 7.02 3.51 -17.48
C ILE A 19 6.62 5.00 -17.55
N GLU A 20 5.37 5.29 -17.87
CA GLU A 20 4.85 6.66 -17.90
C GLU A 20 4.97 7.38 -16.55
N THR A 21 5.00 6.66 -15.44
CA THR A 21 5.22 7.27 -14.12
C THR A 21 6.57 7.98 -14.02
N ASN A 22 7.56 7.61 -14.83
CA ASN A 22 8.86 8.28 -14.87
C ASN A 22 8.73 9.79 -15.15
N GLN A 23 7.75 10.20 -15.93
CA GLN A 23 7.51 11.63 -16.22
C GLN A 23 7.26 12.45 -14.94
N TYR A 24 6.67 11.81 -13.93
CA TYR A 24 6.42 12.42 -12.64
C TYR A 24 7.57 12.18 -11.65
N THR A 25 8.10 10.96 -11.60
CA THR A 25 9.06 10.54 -10.58
C THR A 25 10.47 11.05 -10.82
N GLU A 26 10.81 11.44 -12.04
CA GLU A 26 12.11 12.04 -12.39
C GLU A 26 12.47 13.26 -11.53
N GLN A 27 11.48 14.06 -11.15
CA GLN A 27 11.71 15.22 -10.28
C GLN A 27 12.24 14.83 -8.90
N PHE A 28 12.04 13.60 -8.48
CA PHE A 28 12.56 13.03 -7.23
C PHE A 28 13.82 12.17 -7.43
N GLY A 29 14.37 12.17 -8.65
CA GLY A 29 15.55 11.39 -9.01
C GLY A 29 15.26 9.89 -9.21
N LEU A 30 14.01 9.51 -9.44
CA LEU A 30 13.58 8.12 -9.60
C LEU A 30 13.13 7.85 -11.02
N THR A 31 13.69 6.81 -11.63
CA THR A 31 13.30 6.32 -12.95
C THR A 31 13.30 4.80 -12.98
N LEU A 32 12.46 4.23 -13.82
CA LEU A 32 12.38 2.80 -14.08
C LEU A 32 12.77 2.53 -15.53
N SER A 33 13.66 1.58 -15.72
CA SER A 33 13.88 0.96 -17.03
C SER A 33 12.72 0.02 -17.37
N GLN A 34 12.63 -0.37 -18.63
CA GLN A 34 11.62 -1.35 -19.06
C GLN A 34 11.76 -2.69 -18.33
N GLN A 35 12.99 -3.13 -18.07
CA GLN A 35 13.25 -4.36 -17.35
C GLN A 35 12.84 -4.28 -15.88
N GLU A 36 13.13 -3.17 -15.23
CA GLU A 36 12.72 -2.92 -13.84
C GLU A 36 11.21 -2.84 -13.69
N ALA A 37 10.54 -2.14 -14.59
CA ALA A 37 9.09 -2.08 -14.62
C ALA A 37 8.47 -3.47 -14.84
N GLN A 38 9.07 -4.29 -15.69
CA GLN A 38 8.62 -5.67 -15.90
C GLN A 38 8.80 -6.52 -14.64
N LEU A 39 9.92 -6.39 -13.92
CA LEU A 39 10.13 -7.06 -12.64
C LEU A 39 9.05 -6.73 -11.62
N ILE A 40 8.69 -5.47 -11.51
CA ILE A 40 7.61 -5.01 -10.62
C ILE A 40 6.29 -5.68 -11.00
N LEU A 41 5.95 -5.71 -12.28
CA LEU A 41 4.71 -6.32 -12.76
C LEU A 41 4.69 -7.85 -12.62
N ASP A 42 5.81 -8.50 -12.80
CA ASP A 42 5.93 -9.95 -12.60
C ASP A 42 5.77 -10.34 -11.13
N ASN A 43 6.36 -9.55 -10.22
CA ASN A 43 6.13 -9.70 -8.79
C ASN A 43 4.66 -9.50 -8.44
N LYS A 44 4.01 -8.48 -8.97
CA LYS A 44 2.58 -8.24 -8.78
C LYS A 44 1.74 -9.45 -9.16
N LYS A 45 1.98 -10.04 -10.33
CA LYS A 45 1.26 -11.23 -10.79
C LYS A 45 1.47 -12.42 -9.86
N SER A 46 2.72 -12.63 -9.41
CA SER A 46 3.06 -13.68 -8.47
C SER A 46 2.32 -13.48 -7.14
N GLU A 47 2.33 -12.27 -6.63
CA GLU A 47 1.70 -11.94 -5.35
C GLU A 47 0.17 -12.08 -5.41
N LEU A 48 -0.46 -11.64 -6.49
CA LEU A 48 -1.91 -11.85 -6.69
C LEU A 48 -2.29 -13.35 -6.65
N LYS A 49 -1.44 -14.22 -7.20
CA LYS A 49 -1.66 -15.68 -7.11
C LYS A 49 -1.50 -16.20 -5.68
N VAL A 50 -0.44 -15.78 -5.00
CA VAL A 50 -0.17 -16.17 -3.60
C VAL A 50 -1.32 -15.75 -2.69
N GLN A 51 -1.79 -14.54 -2.84
CA GLN A 51 -2.87 -13.96 -2.05
C GLN A 51 -4.28 -14.35 -2.55
N ARG A 52 -4.38 -15.10 -3.63
CA ARG A 52 -5.64 -15.53 -4.27
C ARG A 52 -6.57 -14.33 -4.58
N ARG A 53 -5.98 -13.28 -5.13
CA ARG A 53 -6.70 -12.05 -5.50
C ARG A 53 -6.77 -11.87 -7.00
N VAL A 54 -7.82 -11.20 -7.43
CA VAL A 54 -7.97 -10.70 -8.81
C VAL A 54 -8.02 -9.18 -8.75
N GLU A 55 -7.27 -8.54 -9.61
CA GLU A 55 -7.22 -7.09 -9.71
C GLU A 55 -7.84 -6.65 -11.03
N PHE A 56 -8.71 -5.66 -10.95
CA PHE A 56 -9.39 -5.08 -12.10
C PHE A 56 -8.89 -3.65 -12.37
N GLY A 57 -8.91 -3.25 -13.64
CA GLY A 57 -8.52 -1.90 -14.05
C GLY A 57 -7.01 -1.68 -14.04
N GLU A 58 -6.59 -0.49 -13.65
CA GLU A 58 -5.17 -0.09 -13.69
C GLU A 58 -4.30 -0.76 -12.64
N GLY A 59 -4.92 -1.26 -11.58
CA GLY A 59 -4.23 -1.89 -10.49
C GLY A 59 -3.53 -0.92 -9.54
N ILE A 60 -2.77 -1.51 -8.59
CA ILE A 60 -2.21 -0.77 -7.48
C ILE A 60 -0.80 -0.21 -7.74
N THR A 61 -0.07 -0.75 -8.70
CA THR A 61 1.36 -0.45 -8.89
C THR A 61 1.62 1.04 -9.12
N THR A 62 0.88 1.66 -10.05
CA THR A 62 1.03 3.10 -10.34
C THR A 62 0.63 3.97 -9.15
N LYS A 63 -0.37 3.57 -8.40
CA LYS A 63 -0.80 4.25 -7.18
C LYS A 63 0.28 4.19 -6.09
N ILE A 64 0.91 3.03 -5.90
CA ILE A 64 2.04 2.88 -4.98
C ILE A 64 3.18 3.80 -5.38
N ILE A 65 3.55 3.81 -6.65
CA ILE A 65 4.61 4.67 -7.18
C ILE A 65 4.31 6.15 -6.87
N HIS A 66 3.13 6.62 -7.19
CA HIS A 66 2.75 8.02 -6.95
C HIS A 66 2.71 8.37 -5.46
N GLU A 67 2.22 7.47 -4.62
CA GLU A 67 2.12 7.71 -3.17
C GLU A 67 3.48 7.77 -2.49
N PHE A 68 4.47 6.98 -2.95
CA PHE A 68 5.75 6.79 -2.26
C PHE A 68 6.95 7.49 -2.90
N CYS A 69 6.86 7.98 -4.13
CA CYS A 69 8.02 8.46 -4.88
C CYS A 69 8.70 9.71 -4.29
N ASP A 70 8.01 10.48 -3.47
CA ASP A 70 8.57 11.66 -2.80
C ASP A 70 9.01 11.39 -1.35
N SER A 71 9.06 10.13 -0.93
CA SER A 71 9.58 9.76 0.39
C SER A 71 11.09 9.94 0.46
N GLU A 72 11.57 10.53 1.55
CA GLU A 72 13.00 10.71 1.80
C GLU A 72 13.78 9.39 2.02
N TYR A 73 13.05 8.29 2.25
CA TYR A 73 13.64 6.95 2.45
C TYR A 73 13.75 6.14 1.17
N ILE A 74 13.35 6.70 0.03
CA ILE A 74 13.43 6.03 -1.28
C ILE A 74 14.39 6.80 -2.17
N ASP A 75 15.40 6.10 -2.67
CA ASP A 75 16.34 6.57 -3.67
C ASP A 75 16.38 5.62 -4.87
N GLN A 76 17.12 5.98 -5.91
CA GLN A 76 17.22 5.16 -7.10
C GLN A 76 17.75 3.74 -6.82
N ASN A 77 18.61 3.58 -5.80
CA ASN A 77 19.22 2.28 -5.48
C ASN A 77 18.22 1.29 -4.86
N ASN A 78 17.29 1.79 -4.06
CA ASN A 78 16.29 0.96 -3.39
C ASN A 78 14.90 1.02 -4.03
N TYR A 79 14.73 1.81 -5.09
CA TYR A 79 13.41 2.11 -5.66
C TYR A 79 12.65 0.85 -6.06
N VAL A 80 13.23 0.03 -6.94
CA VAL A 80 12.55 -1.18 -7.45
C VAL A 80 12.22 -2.15 -6.32
N SER A 81 13.17 -2.44 -5.45
CA SER A 81 12.97 -3.35 -4.33
C SER A 81 11.91 -2.86 -3.35
N THR A 82 11.86 -1.56 -3.12
CA THR A 82 10.86 -0.94 -2.24
C THR A 82 9.46 -1.04 -2.85
N ILE A 83 9.29 -0.73 -4.14
CA ILE A 83 7.98 -0.86 -4.80
C ILE A 83 7.50 -2.30 -4.81
N ILE A 84 8.37 -3.25 -5.10
CA ILE A 84 8.05 -4.69 -5.04
C ILE A 84 7.55 -5.07 -3.64
N ARG A 85 8.28 -4.68 -2.60
CA ARG A 85 7.94 -5.01 -1.22
C ARG A 85 6.64 -4.34 -0.78
N LEU A 86 6.40 -3.12 -1.19
CA LEU A 86 5.14 -2.40 -0.91
C LEU A 86 3.93 -3.08 -1.56
N GLN A 87 4.08 -3.64 -2.76
CA GLN A 87 3.02 -4.43 -3.39
C GLN A 87 2.68 -5.68 -2.56
N GLU A 88 3.68 -6.41 -2.12
CA GLU A 88 3.51 -7.60 -1.30
C GLU A 88 2.78 -7.27 0.01
N ILE A 89 3.20 -6.22 0.70
CA ILE A 89 2.59 -5.75 1.95
C ILE A 89 1.14 -5.30 1.70
N PHE A 90 0.90 -4.56 0.63
CA PHE A 90 -0.44 -4.09 0.29
C PHE A 90 -1.43 -5.23 0.12
N TYR A 91 -1.11 -6.22 -0.70
CA TYR A 91 -2.03 -7.35 -0.94
C TYR A 91 -2.22 -8.22 0.29
N LEU A 92 -1.17 -8.44 1.06
CA LEU A 92 -1.27 -9.14 2.34
C LEU A 92 -2.31 -8.48 3.25
N TYR A 93 -2.20 -7.18 3.44
CA TYR A 93 -3.08 -6.46 4.37
C TYR A 93 -4.47 -6.20 3.84
N LYS A 94 -4.67 -6.12 2.53
CA LYS A 94 -6.02 -6.17 1.95
C LYS A 94 -6.75 -7.45 2.37
N ASN A 95 -6.06 -8.57 2.35
CA ASN A 95 -6.63 -9.85 2.80
C ASN A 95 -6.81 -9.88 4.31
N GLU A 96 -5.81 -9.47 5.09
CA GLU A 96 -5.87 -9.46 6.55
C GLU A 96 -7.00 -8.57 7.10
N MET A 97 -7.38 -7.54 6.37
CA MET A 97 -8.47 -6.63 6.71
C MET A 97 -9.80 -6.98 6.01
N ASN A 98 -9.87 -8.11 5.31
CA ASN A 98 -11.07 -8.55 4.57
C ASN A 98 -11.63 -7.49 3.62
N ASP A 99 -10.77 -6.70 2.98
CA ASP A 99 -11.17 -5.59 2.10
C ASP A 99 -12.06 -4.52 2.77
N GLU A 100 -12.00 -4.39 4.08
CA GLU A 100 -12.85 -3.44 4.81
C GLU A 100 -12.44 -1.98 4.63
N ILE A 101 -11.20 -1.73 4.23
CA ILE A 101 -10.74 -0.39 3.87
C ILE A 101 -10.44 -0.30 2.39
N THR A 102 -10.59 0.88 1.82
CA THR A 102 -10.31 1.11 0.39
C THR A 102 -8.82 1.04 0.09
N ASP A 103 -8.48 0.86 -1.18
CA ASP A 103 -7.09 0.84 -1.63
C ASP A 103 -6.38 2.15 -1.30
N ASP A 104 -7.03 3.28 -1.53
CA ASP A 104 -6.46 4.60 -1.28
C ASP A 104 -6.25 4.87 0.22
N GLU A 105 -7.19 4.44 1.06
CA GLU A 105 -7.05 4.50 2.52
C GLU A 105 -5.87 3.68 3.02
N LEU A 106 -5.73 2.44 2.54
CA LEU A 106 -4.61 1.59 2.93
C LEU A 106 -3.27 2.16 2.46
N LEU A 107 -3.20 2.63 1.23
CA LEU A 107 -1.98 3.25 0.71
C LEU A 107 -1.57 4.49 1.48
N HIS A 108 -2.52 5.34 1.80
CA HIS A 108 -2.26 6.55 2.57
C HIS A 108 -1.77 6.20 3.98
N LEU A 109 -2.40 5.24 4.64
CA LEU A 109 -1.97 4.73 5.95
C LEU A 109 -0.57 4.14 5.88
N MET A 110 -0.28 3.31 4.88
CA MET A 110 1.04 2.72 4.68
C MET A 110 2.11 3.81 4.52
N ARG A 111 1.83 4.84 3.71
CA ARG A 111 2.77 5.94 3.50
C ARG A 111 3.05 6.72 4.78
N GLU A 112 2.01 7.07 5.52
CA GLU A 112 2.14 7.79 6.78
C GLU A 112 2.98 7.00 7.80
N GLN A 113 2.70 5.72 7.94
CA GLN A 113 3.46 4.87 8.85
C GLN A 113 4.90 4.65 8.38
N TYR A 114 5.10 4.45 7.08
CA TYR A 114 6.42 4.27 6.49
C TYR A 114 7.35 5.44 6.78
N ASP A 115 6.87 6.66 6.60
CA ASP A 115 7.67 7.86 6.83
C ASP A 115 7.81 8.20 8.31
N LYS A 116 6.72 8.18 9.08
CA LYS A 116 6.69 8.76 10.43
C LYS A 116 7.03 7.79 11.55
N LEU A 117 6.76 6.51 11.38
CA LEU A 117 6.99 5.48 12.40
C LEU A 117 8.10 4.52 12.05
N CYS A 118 8.14 4.10 10.79
CA CYS A 118 9.07 3.08 10.35
C CYS A 118 10.38 3.65 9.84
N PHE A 119 10.41 4.95 9.52
CA PHE A 119 11.60 5.61 8.98
C PHE A 119 12.21 4.82 7.79
N GLY A 120 11.34 4.34 6.89
CA GLY A 120 11.72 3.56 5.74
C GLY A 120 11.94 2.06 5.99
N ASP A 121 11.71 1.57 7.19
CA ASP A 121 11.83 0.14 7.49
C ASP A 121 10.55 -0.62 7.11
N LEU A 122 10.60 -1.31 5.97
CA LEU A 122 9.47 -2.08 5.44
C LEU A 122 9.12 -3.30 6.30
N LYS A 123 10.09 -3.90 6.96
CA LYS A 123 9.84 -5.04 7.85
C LYS A 123 9.05 -4.59 9.07
N TYR A 124 9.40 -3.46 9.65
CA TYR A 124 8.68 -2.88 10.77
C TYR A 124 7.26 -2.47 10.38
N LEU A 125 7.10 -1.89 9.18
CA LEU A 125 5.79 -1.58 8.62
C LEU A 125 4.89 -2.82 8.55
N GLU A 126 5.40 -3.91 7.97
CA GLU A 126 4.65 -5.16 7.80
C GLU A 126 4.34 -5.86 9.10
N THR A 127 5.36 -6.08 9.94
CA THR A 127 5.25 -6.99 11.08
C THR A 127 4.69 -6.34 12.34
N THR A 128 4.67 -5.02 12.40
CA THR A 128 4.25 -4.30 13.61
C THR A 128 3.13 -3.31 13.32
N CYS A 129 3.40 -2.29 12.52
CA CYS A 129 2.44 -1.19 12.35
C CYS A 129 1.13 -1.64 11.70
N LEU A 130 1.22 -2.31 10.57
CA LEU A 130 0.03 -2.77 9.86
C LEU A 130 -0.64 -3.94 10.55
N GLU A 131 0.11 -4.83 11.19
CA GLU A 131 -0.48 -5.94 11.94
C GLU A 131 -1.37 -5.44 13.08
N ASN A 132 -0.92 -4.46 13.84
CA ASN A 132 -1.73 -3.86 14.89
C ASN A 132 -3.00 -3.18 14.34
N PHE A 133 -2.87 -2.49 13.22
CA PHE A 133 -4.02 -1.89 12.55
C PHE A 133 -5.01 -2.94 12.06
N ALA A 134 -4.51 -4.00 11.43
CA ALA A 134 -5.35 -5.10 10.95
C ALA A 134 -6.07 -5.82 12.10
N GLN A 135 -5.39 -6.03 13.23
CA GLN A 135 -6.02 -6.58 14.44
C GLN A 135 -7.16 -5.70 14.94
N ALA A 136 -6.97 -4.38 14.93
CA ALA A 136 -8.01 -3.44 15.33
C ALA A 136 -9.22 -3.53 14.39
N ILE A 137 -9.01 -3.56 13.09
CA ILE A 137 -10.08 -3.71 12.09
C ILE A 137 -10.83 -5.03 12.29
N ARG A 138 -10.12 -6.14 12.45
CA ARG A 138 -10.75 -7.46 12.68
C ARG A 138 -11.53 -7.52 14.00
N ALA A 139 -11.12 -6.76 15.01
CA ALA A 139 -11.85 -6.64 16.27
C ALA A 139 -13.08 -5.73 16.18
N GLY A 140 -13.39 -5.19 15.01
CA GLY A 140 -14.55 -4.33 14.81
C GLY A 140 -14.31 -2.85 15.13
N TYR A 141 -13.07 -2.44 15.32
CA TYR A 141 -12.70 -1.02 15.44
C TYR A 141 -12.67 -0.38 14.06
N ASP A 142 -13.82 0.04 13.61
CA ASP A 142 -14.01 0.63 12.29
C ASP A 142 -14.14 2.15 12.36
N GLY A 143 -13.26 2.77 13.14
CA GLY A 143 -13.19 4.22 13.24
C GLY A 143 -12.89 4.92 11.94
N TYR A 144 -12.30 4.21 11.02
CA TYR A 144 -11.97 4.69 9.69
C TYR A 144 -13.21 4.94 8.82
N LYS A 145 -14.17 4.04 8.91
CA LYS A 145 -15.43 4.13 8.15
C LYS A 145 -16.56 4.76 8.96
N GLY A 146 -16.33 5.05 10.22
CA GLY A 146 -17.34 5.60 11.11
C GLY A 146 -18.56 4.71 11.25
N THR A 147 -18.39 3.40 11.23
CA THR A 147 -19.51 2.47 11.32
C THR A 147 -19.95 2.17 12.74
N ASP A 148 -21.17 1.70 12.84
CA ASP A 148 -21.98 1.74 14.05
C ASP A 148 -21.80 0.56 15.02
N GLY A 149 -20.67 -0.14 14.96
CA GLY A 149 -20.43 -1.30 15.84
C GLY A 149 -20.44 -1.00 17.33
N TYR A 150 -20.33 0.27 17.71
CA TYR A 150 -20.19 0.68 19.10
C TYR A 150 -21.06 1.89 19.43
N GLY A 151 -22.07 2.23 19.24
CA GLY A 151 -22.82 3.44 19.62
C GLY A 151 -22.11 4.76 19.34
N GLU A 152 -22.84 5.83 19.30
CA GLU A 152 -22.36 7.14 18.82
C GLU A 152 -21.13 7.68 19.56
N TYR A 153 -21.02 7.46 20.85
CA TYR A 153 -19.88 7.93 21.64
C TYR A 153 -18.59 7.19 21.29
N GLN A 154 -18.65 5.89 21.17
CA GLN A 154 -17.49 5.09 20.78
C GLN A 154 -17.10 5.32 19.32
N LYS A 155 -18.08 5.53 18.45
CA LYS A 155 -17.87 5.90 17.06
C LYS A 155 -17.08 7.20 16.93
N PHE A 156 -17.45 8.22 17.69
CA PHE A 156 -16.77 9.52 17.68
C PHE A 156 -15.35 9.41 18.22
N ASP A 157 -15.16 8.76 19.35
CA ASP A 157 -13.86 8.55 19.98
C ASP A 157 -12.92 7.70 19.10
N ILE A 158 -13.47 6.70 18.43
CA ILE A 158 -12.72 5.88 17.47
C ILE A 158 -12.34 6.67 16.23
N GLN A 159 -13.25 7.47 15.66
CA GLN A 159 -12.94 8.30 14.52
C GLN A 159 -11.87 9.35 14.82
N GLU A 160 -11.91 9.98 15.98
CA GLU A 160 -10.86 10.89 16.42
C GLU A 160 -9.54 10.16 16.68
N ARG A 161 -9.58 8.99 17.30
CA ARG A 161 -8.40 8.16 17.55
C ARG A 161 -7.75 7.63 16.27
N TRP A 162 -8.55 7.36 15.28
CA TRP A 162 -8.09 6.83 14.01
C TRP A 162 -7.97 7.91 12.93
N SER A 163 -8.15 9.19 13.27
CA SER A 163 -7.62 10.24 12.42
C SER A 163 -6.10 10.06 12.35
N TYR A 164 -5.51 10.33 11.21
CA TYR A 164 -4.09 10.03 10.97
C TYR A 164 -3.18 10.56 12.08
N GLU A 165 -3.40 11.79 12.54
CA GLU A 165 -2.59 12.38 13.61
C GLU A 165 -2.75 11.64 14.94
N LEU A 166 -3.96 11.30 15.31
CA LEU A 166 -4.24 10.63 16.57
C LEU A 166 -3.79 9.16 16.55
N TYR A 167 -3.91 8.50 15.41
CA TYR A 167 -3.40 7.14 15.25
C TYR A 167 -1.88 7.08 15.47
N PHE A 168 -1.15 8.04 14.91
CA PHE A 168 0.30 8.14 15.12
C PHE A 168 0.67 8.47 16.57
N GLU A 169 -0.05 9.37 17.21
CA GLU A 169 0.16 9.67 18.63
C GLU A 169 -0.14 8.44 19.50
N THR A 170 -1.20 7.70 19.21
CA THR A 170 -1.52 6.46 19.95
C THR A 170 -0.47 5.39 19.73
N LEU A 171 0.04 5.22 18.53
CA LEU A 171 1.13 4.27 18.26
C LEU A 171 2.43 4.70 18.94
N LYS A 172 2.77 5.98 18.94
CA LYS A 172 3.90 6.49 19.71
C LYS A 172 3.76 6.11 21.18
N ASP A 173 2.61 6.33 21.77
CA ASP A 173 2.34 6.00 23.17
C ASP A 173 2.44 4.50 23.47
N ILE A 174 2.07 3.65 22.52
CA ILE A 174 2.15 2.20 22.66
C ILE A 174 3.58 1.68 22.48
N PHE A 175 4.31 2.22 21.49
CA PHE A 175 5.60 1.66 21.10
C PHE A 175 6.83 2.38 21.68
N TRP A 176 6.68 3.60 22.17
CA TRP A 176 7.79 4.39 22.70
C TRP A 176 7.75 4.57 24.23
N ARG A 177 6.87 3.89 24.88
CA ARG A 177 6.91 3.74 26.32
C ARG A 177 7.89 2.65 26.71
#